data_405614b1bad27a332b5122b3577c3219
#
_entry.id   405614b1bad27a332b5122b3577c3219
#
_cell.length_a   1.000
_cell.length_b   1.000
_cell.length_c   1.000
_cell.angle_alpha   90.00
_cell.angle_beta   90.00
_cell.angle_gamma   90.00
#
_symmetry.space_group_name_H-M   'P 1'
#
loop_
_entity.id
_entity.type
_entity.pdbx_description
1 polymer ?
#
loop_
_entity_poly.entity_id
_entity_poly.type
_entity_poly.pdbx_seq_one_letter_code
_entity_poly.pdbx_strand_id
1 'polypeptide(L)'
;GIEVIDERFRELVSDVSEVRRHWKGAEWSEGAVYLPEQNVIVWSDIPNNRMLQFDPESNETTVFREPSNFTNGNTIDREGRLVTATHLTHCVSRTERDGSITILVDRYEGKRLNSPNDVVVKSDGTIWFTDPPYGILSNREGEERDSELEGNFVYRLDPETGDLSIVADSMDRPNGLAFSPDESRL
;
A
#
# COMPACT_ATOMS: atom_id res chain seq x y z
N GLY A 1 -21.82 -9.69 -13.38
CA GLY A 1 -21.54 -8.95 -14.60
C GLY A 1 -21.34 -7.48 -14.28
N ILE A 2 -20.91 -6.70 -15.26
CA ILE A 2 -20.72 -5.24 -15.16
C ILE A 2 -22.08 -4.60 -15.53
N GLU A 3 -22.58 -3.71 -14.67
CA GLU A 3 -23.73 -2.86 -14.94
C GLU A 3 -23.23 -1.45 -15.29
N VAL A 4 -23.59 -0.95 -16.46
CA VAL A 4 -23.20 0.39 -16.92
C VAL A 4 -24.28 1.38 -16.48
N ILE A 5 -23.95 2.24 -15.53
CA ILE A 5 -24.84 3.30 -15.01
C ILE A 5 -24.68 4.59 -15.82
N ASP A 6 -23.45 4.90 -16.25
CA ASP A 6 -23.12 6.05 -17.09
C ASP A 6 -22.47 5.56 -18.40
N GLU A 7 -22.99 5.99 -19.55
CA GLU A 7 -22.53 5.55 -20.88
C GLU A 7 -21.03 5.88 -21.13
N ARG A 8 -20.47 6.91 -20.48
CA ARG A 8 -19.04 7.24 -20.55
C ARG A 8 -18.17 6.10 -20.02
N PHE A 9 -18.70 5.24 -19.14
CA PHE A 9 -17.99 4.08 -18.62
C PHE A 9 -17.63 3.07 -19.70
N ARG A 10 -18.39 3.02 -20.81
CA ARG A 10 -18.12 2.14 -21.95
C ARG A 10 -16.79 2.47 -22.67
N GLU A 11 -16.29 3.68 -22.49
CA GLU A 11 -14.97 4.06 -23.01
C GLU A 11 -13.82 3.43 -22.21
N LEU A 12 -14.10 3.01 -20.96
CA LEU A 12 -13.13 2.44 -20.04
C LEU A 12 -13.14 0.91 -20.01
N VAL A 13 -14.23 0.29 -20.45
CA VAL A 13 -14.40 -1.18 -20.43
C VAL A 13 -14.89 -1.66 -21.79
N SER A 14 -14.38 -2.80 -22.23
CA SER A 14 -14.87 -3.44 -23.44
C SER A 14 -16.16 -4.23 -23.15
N ASP A 15 -16.98 -4.49 -24.18
CA ASP A 15 -18.22 -5.29 -24.07
C ASP A 15 -17.97 -6.73 -23.60
N VAL A 16 -16.72 -7.21 -23.70
CA VAL A 16 -16.31 -8.54 -23.25
C VAL A 16 -15.61 -8.52 -21.88
N SER A 17 -15.55 -7.36 -21.21
CA SER A 17 -14.96 -7.26 -19.88
C SER A 17 -15.79 -8.03 -18.87
N GLU A 18 -15.13 -8.85 -18.07
CA GLU A 18 -15.74 -9.65 -17.02
C GLU A 18 -15.02 -9.40 -15.69
N VAL A 19 -15.81 -9.38 -14.61
CA VAL A 19 -15.23 -9.48 -13.25
C VAL A 19 -15.02 -10.97 -12.94
N ARG A 20 -13.76 -11.38 -12.83
CA ARG A 20 -13.38 -12.76 -12.51
C ARG A 20 -12.78 -12.81 -11.11
N ARG A 21 -13.20 -13.80 -10.35
CA ARG A 21 -12.56 -14.11 -9.08
C ARG A 21 -11.49 -15.18 -9.33
N HIS A 22 -10.22 -14.78 -9.26
CA HIS A 22 -9.11 -15.70 -9.47
C HIS A 22 -8.81 -16.56 -8.24
N TRP A 23 -9.05 -16.00 -7.03
CA TRP A 23 -8.75 -16.72 -5.80
C TRP A 23 -9.72 -16.34 -4.65
N LYS A 24 -9.74 -17.15 -3.61
CA LYS A 24 -10.43 -16.90 -2.33
C LYS A 24 -9.60 -17.53 -1.20
N GLY A 25 -9.67 -16.96 0.00
CA GLY A 25 -8.99 -17.50 1.18
C GLY A 25 -8.20 -16.45 1.95
N ALA A 26 -8.22 -15.18 1.51
CA ALA A 26 -7.82 -14.07 2.35
C ALA A 26 -8.94 -13.76 3.35
N GLU A 27 -8.55 -13.28 4.51
CA GLU A 27 -9.48 -12.71 5.47
C GLU A 27 -9.75 -11.24 5.12
N TRP A 28 -8.70 -10.50 4.72
CA TRP A 28 -8.78 -9.08 4.40
C TRP A 28 -7.73 -8.70 3.35
N SER A 29 -8.16 -8.53 2.11
CA SER A 29 -7.26 -8.23 0.98
C SER A 29 -7.13 -6.73 0.76
N GLU A 30 -5.89 -6.23 0.75
CA GLU A 30 -5.55 -4.82 0.58
C GLU A 30 -4.28 -4.64 -0.27
N GLY A 31 -4.07 -3.42 -0.79
CA GLY A 31 -2.81 -2.99 -1.38
C GLY A 31 -2.35 -3.82 -2.59
N ALA A 32 -3.25 -4.08 -3.54
CA ALA A 32 -2.88 -4.84 -4.74
C ALA A 32 -1.94 -4.02 -5.65
N VAL A 33 -0.81 -4.62 -6.05
CA VAL A 33 0.18 -4.02 -6.96
C VAL A 33 0.66 -5.05 -7.98
N TYR A 34 0.87 -4.61 -9.21
CA TYR A 34 1.49 -5.43 -10.26
C TYR A 34 3.00 -5.24 -10.27
N LEU A 35 3.75 -6.34 -10.22
CA LEU A 35 5.21 -6.37 -10.32
C LEU A 35 5.61 -6.80 -11.75
N PRO A 36 5.99 -5.87 -12.62
CA PRO A 36 6.19 -6.16 -14.04
C PRO A 36 7.38 -7.08 -14.32
N GLU A 37 8.46 -7.01 -13.53
CA GLU A 37 9.63 -7.86 -13.72
C GLU A 37 9.33 -9.35 -13.46
N GLN A 38 8.43 -9.65 -12.50
CA GLN A 38 8.01 -11.01 -12.16
C GLN A 38 6.71 -11.44 -12.87
N ASN A 39 6.01 -10.51 -13.51
CA ASN A 39 4.68 -10.71 -14.11
C ASN A 39 3.65 -11.25 -13.10
N VAL A 40 3.64 -10.73 -11.87
CA VAL A 40 2.69 -11.16 -10.82
C VAL A 40 1.93 -9.97 -10.23
N ILE A 41 0.74 -10.25 -9.69
CA ILE A 41 0.01 -9.30 -8.85
C ILE A 41 0.23 -9.70 -7.40
N VAL A 42 0.73 -8.77 -6.58
CA VAL A 42 0.96 -8.97 -5.15
C VAL A 42 -0.08 -8.17 -4.37
N TRP A 43 -0.55 -8.70 -3.24
CA TRP A 43 -1.42 -7.98 -2.30
C TRP A 43 -1.23 -8.47 -0.87
N SER A 44 -1.74 -7.70 0.07
CA SER A 44 -1.68 -8.01 1.50
C SER A 44 -2.94 -8.76 1.95
N ASP A 45 -2.78 -9.78 2.79
CA ASP A 45 -3.83 -10.44 3.57
C ASP A 45 -3.53 -10.15 5.04
N ILE A 46 -3.99 -8.98 5.52
CA ILE A 46 -3.49 -8.32 6.73
C ILE A 46 -3.65 -9.17 7.98
N PRO A 47 -4.88 -9.65 8.37
CA PRO A 47 -5.03 -10.40 9.60
C PRO A 47 -4.26 -11.72 9.63
N ASN A 48 -4.02 -12.31 8.46
CA ASN A 48 -3.20 -13.51 8.32
C ASN A 48 -1.69 -13.22 8.28
N ASN A 49 -1.30 -11.95 8.44
CA ASN A 49 0.10 -11.50 8.49
C ASN A 49 0.94 -12.02 7.32
N ARG A 50 0.37 -11.99 6.10
CA ARG A 50 1.03 -12.46 4.90
C ARG A 50 0.74 -11.57 3.70
N MET A 51 1.60 -11.66 2.71
CA MET A 51 1.37 -11.18 1.35
C MET A 51 1.20 -12.37 0.41
N LEU A 52 0.30 -12.23 -0.52
CA LEU A 52 0.00 -13.23 -1.55
C LEU A 52 0.42 -12.69 -2.91
N GLN A 53 0.69 -13.60 -3.85
CA GLN A 53 0.92 -13.27 -5.25
C GLN A 53 0.05 -14.14 -6.15
N PHE A 54 -0.45 -13.55 -7.22
CA PHE A 54 -1.14 -14.23 -8.29
C PHE A 54 -0.30 -14.16 -9.56
N ASP A 55 -0.05 -15.31 -10.16
CA ASP A 55 0.61 -15.42 -11.45
C ASP A 55 -0.44 -15.59 -12.55
N PRO A 56 -0.58 -14.63 -13.48
CA PRO A 56 -1.54 -14.71 -14.56
C PRO A 56 -1.28 -15.82 -15.58
N GLU A 57 -0.03 -16.30 -15.71
CA GLU A 57 0.33 -17.33 -16.68
C GLU A 57 -0.07 -18.72 -16.17
N SER A 58 0.26 -19.05 -14.93
CA SER A 58 -0.14 -20.32 -14.29
C SER A 58 -1.56 -20.30 -13.75
N ASN A 59 -2.15 -19.10 -13.55
CA ASN A 59 -3.41 -18.85 -12.87
C ASN A 59 -3.40 -19.38 -11.42
N GLU A 60 -2.25 -19.36 -10.78
CA GLU A 60 -2.05 -19.80 -9.40
C GLU A 60 -1.83 -18.64 -8.44
N THR A 61 -2.30 -18.82 -7.20
CA THR A 61 -2.03 -17.91 -6.09
C THR A 61 -1.19 -18.62 -5.04
N THR A 62 -0.08 -18.00 -4.67
CA THR A 62 0.86 -18.50 -3.68
C THR A 62 1.21 -17.45 -2.65
N VAL A 63 1.89 -17.84 -1.57
CA VAL A 63 2.42 -16.90 -0.58
C VAL A 63 3.65 -16.20 -1.17
N PHE A 64 3.60 -14.86 -1.18
CA PHE A 64 4.73 -14.02 -1.57
C PHE A 64 5.69 -13.78 -0.40
N ARG A 65 5.13 -13.47 0.80
CA ARG A 65 5.89 -13.21 2.03
C ARG A 65 5.07 -13.56 3.26
N GLU A 66 5.69 -14.27 4.20
CA GLU A 66 5.12 -14.59 5.52
C GLU A 66 6.26 -14.81 6.54
N PRO A 67 6.29 -14.09 7.69
CA PRO A 67 5.35 -13.02 8.06
C PRO A 67 5.55 -11.76 7.22
N SER A 68 4.48 -10.96 7.04
CA SER A 68 4.52 -9.68 6.33
C SER A 68 4.67 -8.47 7.25
N ASN A 69 4.62 -8.66 8.57
CA ASN A 69 4.51 -7.61 9.59
C ASN A 69 3.22 -6.77 9.43
N PHE A 70 2.13 -7.43 9.07
CA PHE A 70 0.85 -6.78 8.78
C PHE A 70 0.99 -5.66 7.74
N THR A 71 1.63 -6.00 6.61
CA THR A 71 1.69 -5.12 5.44
C THR A 71 0.29 -4.80 4.96
N ASN A 72 0.03 -3.54 4.58
CA ASN A 72 -1.23 -3.07 4.03
C ASN A 72 -1.03 -2.60 2.58
N GLY A 73 -0.86 -1.29 2.33
CA GLY A 73 -0.67 -0.73 1.00
C GLY A 73 0.66 -1.09 0.35
N ASN A 74 0.64 -1.28 -0.95
CA ASN A 74 1.82 -1.62 -1.73
C ASN A 74 1.84 -0.83 -3.04
N THR A 75 3.04 -0.45 -3.47
CA THR A 75 3.29 0.18 -4.76
C THR A 75 4.69 -0.21 -5.26
N ILE A 76 5.08 0.27 -6.42
CA ILE A 76 6.46 0.15 -6.91
C ILE A 76 7.11 1.52 -7.03
N ASP A 77 8.41 1.58 -6.78
CA ASP A 77 9.17 2.79 -7.04
C ASP A 77 9.54 2.91 -8.53
N ARG A 78 10.28 3.98 -8.87
CA ARG A 78 10.68 4.26 -10.26
C ARG A 78 11.65 3.23 -10.84
N GLU A 79 12.26 2.40 -9.98
CA GLU A 79 13.16 1.31 -10.36
C GLU A 79 12.47 -0.06 -10.35
N GLY A 80 11.15 -0.09 -10.14
CA GLY A 80 10.34 -1.31 -10.09
C GLY A 80 10.45 -2.11 -8.78
N ARG A 81 11.04 -1.53 -7.72
CA ARG A 81 11.16 -2.16 -6.41
C ARG A 81 9.86 -1.98 -5.62
N LEU A 82 9.47 -3.02 -4.89
CA LEU A 82 8.27 -3.00 -4.05
C LEU A 82 8.45 -2.06 -2.86
N VAL A 83 7.54 -1.10 -2.70
CA VAL A 83 7.40 -0.21 -1.55
C VAL A 83 6.14 -0.57 -0.80
N THR A 84 6.23 -0.75 0.51
CA THR A 84 5.13 -1.25 1.35
C THR A 84 4.90 -0.36 2.57
N ALA A 85 3.65 -0.14 2.91
CA ALA A 85 3.21 0.42 4.18
C ALA A 85 2.93 -0.72 5.16
N THR A 86 3.47 -0.65 6.38
CA THR A 86 3.51 -1.77 7.32
C THR A 86 3.00 -1.36 8.70
N HIS A 87 1.98 -2.04 9.19
CA HIS A 87 1.34 -1.72 10.46
C HIS A 87 2.22 -2.06 11.68
N LEU A 88 2.74 -3.30 11.77
CA LEU A 88 3.47 -3.76 12.95
C LEU A 88 4.80 -3.03 13.16
N THR A 89 5.50 -2.73 12.09
CA THR A 89 6.78 -2.03 12.16
C THR A 89 6.64 -0.51 12.04
N HIS A 90 5.39 -0.02 11.92
CA HIS A 90 5.07 1.42 11.86
C HIS A 90 5.87 2.19 10.82
N CYS A 91 6.06 1.60 9.64
CA CYS A 91 6.99 2.16 8.66
C CYS A 91 6.50 2.06 7.22
N VAL A 92 7.12 2.85 6.37
CA VAL A 92 7.18 2.59 4.94
C VAL A 92 8.55 2.00 4.64
N SER A 93 8.57 0.88 3.94
CA SER A 93 9.78 0.14 3.61
C SER A 93 9.86 -0.20 2.13
N ARG A 94 11.07 -0.53 1.67
CA ARG A 94 11.33 -0.95 0.30
C ARG A 94 12.02 -2.30 0.29
N THR A 95 11.56 -3.19 -0.58
CA THR A 95 12.22 -4.46 -0.85
C THR A 95 13.25 -4.25 -1.95
N GLU A 96 14.51 -4.47 -1.62
CA GLU A 96 15.63 -4.32 -2.54
C GLU A 96 15.73 -5.52 -3.50
N ARG A 97 16.55 -5.39 -4.55
CA ARG A 97 16.71 -6.44 -5.58
C ARG A 97 17.29 -7.76 -5.04
N ASP A 98 18.04 -7.71 -3.94
CA ASP A 98 18.57 -8.89 -3.25
C ASP A 98 17.59 -9.51 -2.25
N GLY A 99 16.38 -8.95 -2.14
CA GLY A 99 15.32 -9.38 -1.23
C GLY A 99 15.44 -8.79 0.19
N SER A 100 16.46 -8.00 0.49
CA SER A 100 16.56 -7.29 1.76
C SER A 100 15.51 -6.19 1.86
N ILE A 101 15.17 -5.79 3.09
CA ILE A 101 14.17 -4.74 3.35
C ILE A 101 14.88 -3.53 3.94
N THR A 102 14.72 -2.39 3.26
CA THR A 102 15.19 -1.08 3.73
C THR A 102 14.02 -0.31 4.31
N ILE A 103 14.08 0.09 5.57
CA ILE A 103 13.13 1.03 6.17
C ILE A 103 13.43 2.41 5.61
N LEU A 104 12.44 3.01 4.96
CA LEU A 104 12.55 4.34 4.37
C LEU A 104 12.19 5.41 5.40
N VAL A 105 11.15 5.15 6.21
CA VAL A 105 10.71 6.03 7.29
C VAL A 105 9.88 5.25 8.32
N ASP A 106 10.10 5.51 9.61
CA ASP A 106 9.33 4.95 10.73
C ASP A 106 8.94 6.01 11.77
N ARG A 107 9.41 7.25 11.62
CA ARG A 107 9.22 8.34 12.59
C ARG A 107 8.99 9.68 11.91
N TYR A 108 8.20 10.51 12.59
CA TYR A 108 8.05 11.92 12.30
C TYR A 108 8.43 12.73 13.56
N GLU A 109 9.41 13.64 13.44
CA GLU A 109 9.91 14.45 14.56
C GLU A 109 10.29 13.61 15.81
N GLY A 110 10.87 12.44 15.60
CA GLY A 110 11.32 11.52 16.64
C GLY A 110 10.21 10.62 17.23
N LYS A 111 8.93 10.87 16.92
CA LYS A 111 7.78 10.07 17.33
C LYS A 111 7.51 8.96 16.32
N ARG A 112 7.16 7.75 16.77
CA ARG A 112 6.79 6.64 15.86
C ARG A 112 5.54 6.99 15.07
N LEU A 113 5.52 6.59 13.82
CA LEU A 113 4.31 6.64 13.00
C LEU A 113 3.20 5.77 13.62
N ASN A 114 1.95 6.04 13.26
CA ASN A 114 0.81 5.26 13.75
C ASN A 114 0.82 3.85 13.13
N SER A 115 0.33 3.74 11.93
CA SER A 115 0.32 2.51 11.14
C SER A 115 0.15 2.86 9.66
N PRO A 116 1.25 3.16 8.95
CA PRO A 116 1.21 3.48 7.53
C PRO A 116 0.31 2.50 6.78
N ASN A 117 -0.68 3.05 6.04
CA ASN A 117 -1.77 2.28 5.47
C ASN A 117 -1.64 2.14 3.96
N ASP A 118 -1.71 3.22 3.21
CA ASP A 118 -1.54 3.20 1.76
C ASP A 118 -0.39 4.08 1.32
N VAL A 119 0.20 3.76 0.15
CA VAL A 119 1.43 4.38 -0.33
C VAL A 119 1.45 4.49 -1.83
N VAL A 120 1.90 5.62 -2.36
CA VAL A 120 2.13 5.86 -3.79
C VAL A 120 3.48 6.54 -4.00
N VAL A 121 4.08 6.28 -5.17
CA VAL A 121 5.34 6.92 -5.59
C VAL A 121 5.05 7.83 -6.77
N LYS A 122 5.41 9.11 -6.61
CA LYS A 122 5.27 10.13 -7.64
C LYS A 122 6.36 10.00 -8.71
N SER A 123 6.15 10.60 -9.88
CA SER A 123 7.12 10.57 -11.01
C SER A 123 8.48 11.18 -10.67
N ASP A 124 8.53 12.11 -9.71
CA ASP A 124 9.75 12.72 -9.19
C ASP A 124 10.49 11.85 -8.16
N GLY A 125 9.99 10.63 -7.87
CA GLY A 125 10.56 9.70 -6.91
C GLY A 125 10.10 9.89 -5.48
N THR A 126 9.37 10.95 -5.15
CA THR A 126 8.84 11.15 -3.80
C THR A 126 7.77 10.15 -3.46
N ILE A 127 7.71 9.75 -2.18
CA ILE A 127 6.81 8.73 -1.65
C ILE A 127 5.76 9.42 -0.79
N TRP A 128 4.51 9.14 -1.06
CA TRP A 128 3.38 9.72 -0.35
C TRP A 128 2.59 8.60 0.31
N PHE A 129 2.24 8.76 1.58
CA PHE A 129 1.56 7.71 2.32
C PHE A 129 0.62 8.28 3.38
N THR A 130 -0.38 7.47 3.74
CA THR A 130 -1.32 7.74 4.80
C THR A 130 -0.90 7.03 6.08
N ASP A 131 -1.15 7.66 7.24
CA ASP A 131 -0.78 7.12 8.56
C ASP A 131 -1.96 7.15 9.55
N PRO A 132 -3.04 6.41 9.27
CA PRO A 132 -4.18 6.26 10.19
C PRO A 132 -3.84 5.32 11.36
N PRO A 133 -4.72 5.18 12.37
CA PRO A 133 -4.43 4.41 13.57
C PRO A 133 -4.80 2.92 13.49
N TYR A 134 -5.24 2.38 12.34
CA TYR A 134 -5.85 1.04 12.27
C TYR A 134 -4.96 -0.05 12.87
N GLY A 135 -3.67 -0.07 12.55
CA GLY A 135 -2.73 -1.08 13.04
C GLY A 135 -2.30 -0.90 14.49
N ILE A 136 -2.76 0.16 15.19
CA ILE A 136 -2.52 0.38 16.62
C ILE A 136 -3.78 0.30 17.48
N LEU A 137 -4.94 0.03 16.86
CA LEU A 137 -6.22 -0.11 17.61
C LEU A 137 -6.44 -1.52 18.16
N SER A 138 -5.76 -2.52 17.63
CA SER A 138 -5.87 -3.91 18.08
C SER A 138 -4.68 -4.75 17.61
N ASN A 139 -4.51 -5.93 18.24
CA ASN A 139 -3.49 -6.91 17.83
C ASN A 139 -3.89 -7.76 16.62
N ARG A 140 -5.04 -7.49 16.01
CA ARG A 140 -5.55 -8.28 14.86
C ARG A 140 -4.81 -7.95 13.55
N GLU A 141 -4.37 -6.72 13.41
CA GLU A 141 -3.74 -6.20 12.19
C GLU A 141 -2.52 -5.33 12.48
N GLY A 142 -1.95 -5.45 13.68
CA GLY A 142 -0.79 -4.71 14.14
C GLY A 142 -0.47 -4.98 15.59
N GLU A 143 -0.10 -3.95 16.33
CA GLU A 143 0.19 -3.96 17.77
C GLU A 143 -0.63 -2.88 18.47
N GLU A 144 -1.54 -3.28 19.37
CA GLU A 144 -2.35 -2.34 20.14
C GLU A 144 -1.46 -1.47 21.03
N ARG A 145 -1.53 -0.15 20.81
CA ARG A 145 -0.80 0.86 21.58
C ARG A 145 -1.40 2.26 21.41
N ASP A 146 -1.01 3.17 22.28
CA ASP A 146 -1.33 4.58 22.12
C ASP A 146 -0.52 5.21 20.98
N SER A 147 -1.13 6.16 20.27
CA SER A 147 -0.44 6.99 19.30
C SER A 147 0.58 7.90 20.01
N GLU A 148 1.76 8.05 19.42
CA GLU A 148 2.74 9.07 19.82
C GLU A 148 2.50 10.40 19.12
N LEU A 149 1.74 10.38 18.00
CA LEU A 149 1.42 11.54 17.17
C LEU A 149 0.11 12.22 17.63
N GLU A 150 -0.03 13.51 17.34
CA GLU A 150 -1.21 14.30 17.70
C GLU A 150 -2.39 14.11 16.74
N GLY A 151 -2.19 13.39 15.63
CA GLY A 151 -3.19 13.18 14.59
C GLY A 151 -2.85 12.05 13.65
N ASN A 152 -3.68 11.93 12.62
CA ASN A 152 -3.53 10.98 11.52
C ASN A 152 -3.26 11.78 10.26
N PHE A 153 -2.10 11.58 9.67
CA PHE A 153 -1.61 12.50 8.66
C PHE A 153 -1.42 11.80 7.31
N VAL A 154 -1.38 12.59 6.26
CA VAL A 154 -0.82 12.21 4.97
C VAL A 154 0.57 12.83 4.88
N TYR A 155 1.55 12.03 4.54
CA TYR A 155 2.95 12.45 4.47
C TYR A 155 3.50 12.42 3.05
N ARG A 156 4.51 13.27 2.82
CA ARG A 156 5.42 13.22 1.69
C ARG A 156 6.83 12.99 2.20
N LEU A 157 7.46 11.93 1.72
CA LEU A 157 8.85 11.57 1.96
C LEU A 157 9.66 11.82 0.69
N ASP A 158 10.78 12.49 0.83
CA ASP A 158 11.83 12.50 -0.16
C ASP A 158 12.85 11.40 0.22
N PRO A 159 12.95 10.29 -0.52
CA PRO A 159 13.80 9.17 -0.12
C PRO A 159 15.30 9.43 -0.34
N GLU A 160 15.68 10.48 -1.07
CA GLU A 160 17.09 10.86 -1.29
C GLU A 160 17.63 11.70 -0.13
N THR A 161 16.81 12.60 0.41
CA THR A 161 17.22 13.49 1.52
C THR A 161 16.78 12.96 2.88
N GLY A 162 15.75 12.12 2.92
CA GLY A 162 15.08 11.68 4.14
C GLY A 162 14.08 12.71 4.68
N ASP A 163 13.81 13.79 3.96
CA ASP A 163 12.88 14.83 4.39
C ASP A 163 11.44 14.30 4.40
N LEU A 164 10.81 14.33 5.56
CA LEU A 164 9.42 13.96 5.79
C LEU A 164 8.59 15.19 6.15
N SER A 165 7.50 15.41 5.44
CA SER A 165 6.58 16.53 5.69
C SER A 165 5.13 16.08 5.69
N ILE A 166 4.30 16.72 6.53
CA ILE A 166 2.85 16.56 6.50
C ILE A 166 2.30 17.38 5.32
N VAL A 167 1.43 16.73 4.52
CA VAL A 167 0.77 17.35 3.38
C VAL A 167 -0.74 17.48 3.56
N ALA A 168 -1.32 16.69 4.47
CA ALA A 168 -2.70 16.87 4.93
C ALA A 168 -2.83 16.41 6.40
N ASP A 169 -3.52 17.22 7.21
CA ASP A 169 -3.71 17.04 8.65
C ASP A 169 -5.18 17.15 9.09
N SER A 170 -6.09 17.36 8.15
CA SER A 170 -7.51 17.61 8.43
C SER A 170 -8.40 16.36 8.30
N MET A 171 -7.82 15.20 8.00
CA MET A 171 -8.56 13.96 7.85
C MET A 171 -8.59 13.18 9.17
N ASP A 172 -9.74 12.61 9.52
CA ASP A 172 -9.86 11.79 10.73
C ASP A 172 -9.05 10.50 10.61
N ARG A 173 -9.21 9.77 9.51
CA ARG A 173 -8.52 8.50 9.24
C ARG A 173 -8.20 8.37 7.74
N PRO A 174 -7.14 9.02 7.25
CA PRO A 174 -6.76 8.91 5.85
C PRO A 174 -6.44 7.44 5.52
N ASN A 175 -6.98 6.95 4.40
CA ASN A 175 -6.83 5.55 3.97
C ASN A 175 -6.19 5.51 2.58
N GLY A 176 -6.92 5.11 1.54
CA GLY A 176 -6.41 5.04 0.18
C GLY A 176 -6.03 6.40 -0.42
N LEU A 177 -4.97 6.43 -1.24
CA LEU A 177 -4.56 7.62 -1.96
C LEU A 177 -4.12 7.27 -3.38
N ALA A 178 -4.31 8.22 -4.30
CA ALA A 178 -3.84 8.09 -5.68
C ALA A 178 -3.61 9.48 -6.29
N PHE A 179 -2.62 9.57 -7.15
CA PHE A 179 -2.44 10.75 -7.99
C PHE A 179 -3.35 10.72 -9.21
N SER A 180 -3.77 11.91 -9.67
CA SER A 180 -4.29 12.07 -11.02
C SER A 180 -3.21 11.71 -12.05
N PRO A 181 -3.58 11.33 -13.31
CA PRO A 181 -2.60 10.93 -14.32
C PRO A 181 -1.52 11.98 -14.63
N ASP A 182 -1.84 13.26 -14.46
CA ASP A 182 -0.91 14.39 -14.61
C ASP A 182 -0.20 14.75 -13.28
N GLU A 183 -0.49 14.01 -12.23
CA GLU A 183 0.04 14.22 -10.87
C GLU A 183 -0.19 15.64 -10.29
N SER A 184 -1.17 16.36 -10.82
CA SER A 184 -1.53 17.70 -10.34
C SER A 184 -2.44 17.67 -9.10
N ARG A 185 -3.02 16.51 -8.81
CA ARG A 185 -3.92 16.26 -7.67
C ARG A 185 -3.57 14.94 -7.00
N LEU A 186 -3.71 14.93 -5.69
CA LEU A 186 -3.72 13.77 -4.83
C LEU A 186 -5.12 13.58 -4.29
#